data_bab9df7891d7a1da62d986b8a5227fe6
#
_entry.id   bab9df7891d7a1da62d986b8a5227fe6
#
_cell.length_a   1.000
_cell.length_b   1.000
_cell.length_c   1.000
_cell.angle_alpha   90.00
_cell.angle_beta   90.00
_cell.angle_gamma   90.00
#
_symmetry.space_group_name_H-M   'P 1'
#
loop_
_entity.id
_entity.type
_entity.pdbx_description
1 polymer ?
#
loop_
_entity_poly.entity_id
_entity_poly.type
_entity_poly.pdbx_seq_one_letter_code
_entity_poly.pdbx_strand_id
1 'polypeptide(L)'
;MKWYSKYLSIYGVDFGQVKPEIITEIRRAVDAKRCESPEVSVVVIAHNEARRIAACLWSLADMHVDYAMEIMVVDNSSDDGTADVVRALGVTCCHESRKSPGFARQCGIDNARGRYHFFIDADTFYPKDYVHLMMRKLRQPGVSCVGALWSFYPDSEHSQWSLWVYEAVRDVFLFVQHFKRPELCIRGMTFAFDMNKANGLKVRTDIIRGEDGSLALELKSRGRIVFLTDRRARPVTGHGTVGGGSLFSRLLRSAKVQLKGITRIFFKTDKYDDNPDNIIKKK
;
A
#
# COMPACT_ATOMS: atom_id res chain seq x y z
N MET A 1 -22.27 -6.49 9.13
CA MET A 1 -21.14 -7.29 8.60
C MET A 1 -20.03 -6.33 8.17
N LYS A 2 -18.76 -6.63 8.45
CA LYS A 2 -17.64 -5.78 8.03
C LYS A 2 -17.48 -5.89 6.51
N TRP A 3 -17.23 -4.80 5.80
CA TRP A 3 -17.14 -4.78 4.33
C TRP A 3 -16.08 -5.74 3.76
N TYR A 4 -15.01 -6.01 4.51
CA TYR A 4 -13.92 -6.89 4.09
C TYR A 4 -14.14 -8.38 4.43
N SER A 5 -15.24 -8.75 5.12
CA SER A 5 -15.48 -10.14 5.54
C SER A 5 -15.52 -11.13 4.37
N LYS A 6 -15.98 -10.68 3.20
CA LYS A 6 -15.98 -11.43 1.95
C LYS A 6 -14.56 -11.89 1.57
N TYR A 7 -13.61 -10.97 1.56
CA TYR A 7 -12.23 -11.24 1.16
C TYR A 7 -11.46 -12.01 2.24
N LEU A 8 -11.76 -11.73 3.50
CA LEU A 8 -11.17 -12.45 4.64
C LEU A 8 -11.50 -13.95 4.62
N SER A 9 -12.59 -14.37 3.94
CA SER A 9 -12.99 -15.78 3.84
C SER A 9 -11.98 -16.67 3.11
N ILE A 10 -11.13 -16.10 2.25
CA ILE A 10 -10.08 -16.82 1.52
C ILE A 10 -8.67 -16.36 1.91
N TYR A 11 -8.55 -15.41 2.83
CA TYR A 11 -7.27 -14.90 3.29
C TYR A 11 -6.55 -15.93 4.18
N GLY A 12 -5.31 -16.24 3.84
CA GLY A 12 -4.53 -17.27 4.53
C GLY A 12 -4.86 -18.71 4.10
N VAL A 13 -5.83 -18.89 3.19
CA VAL A 13 -6.22 -20.18 2.63
C VAL A 13 -5.29 -20.52 1.48
N ASP A 14 -4.91 -21.82 1.36
CA ASP A 14 -4.19 -22.30 0.21
C ASP A 14 -5.03 -22.14 -1.06
N PHE A 15 -4.44 -21.62 -2.15
CA PHE A 15 -5.19 -21.31 -3.36
C PHE A 15 -5.91 -22.53 -3.96
N GLY A 16 -5.31 -23.72 -3.85
CA GLY A 16 -5.94 -24.97 -4.28
C GLY A 16 -7.19 -25.38 -3.46
N GLN A 17 -7.38 -24.79 -2.30
CA GLN A 17 -8.56 -25.01 -1.43
C GLN A 17 -9.63 -23.94 -1.59
N VAL A 18 -9.37 -22.88 -2.37
CA VAL A 18 -10.37 -21.84 -2.67
C VAL A 18 -11.41 -22.43 -3.61
N LYS A 19 -12.70 -22.21 -3.30
CA LYS A 19 -13.81 -22.72 -4.11
C LYS A 19 -13.73 -22.22 -5.55
N PRO A 20 -13.91 -23.09 -6.57
CA PRO A 20 -13.82 -22.72 -7.98
C PRO A 20 -14.73 -21.55 -8.39
N GLU A 21 -15.91 -21.44 -7.74
CA GLU A 21 -16.87 -20.37 -8.00
C GLU A 21 -16.27 -19.00 -7.61
N ILE A 22 -15.53 -18.93 -6.50
CA ILE A 22 -14.86 -17.72 -6.04
C ILE A 22 -13.72 -17.35 -7.01
N ILE A 23 -12.93 -18.32 -7.43
CA ILE A 23 -11.86 -18.11 -8.43
C ILE A 23 -12.46 -17.55 -9.72
N THR A 24 -13.57 -18.12 -10.18
CA THR A 24 -14.27 -17.67 -11.39
C THR A 24 -14.81 -16.25 -11.22
N GLU A 25 -15.36 -15.92 -10.06
CA GLU A 25 -15.82 -14.56 -9.74
C GLU A 25 -14.67 -13.55 -9.79
N ILE A 26 -13.53 -13.86 -9.16
CA ILE A 26 -12.33 -12.99 -9.16
C ILE A 26 -11.86 -12.78 -10.60
N ARG A 27 -11.72 -13.85 -11.39
CA ARG A 27 -11.26 -13.77 -12.79
C ARG A 27 -12.17 -12.86 -13.62
N ARG A 28 -13.50 -13.04 -13.51
CA ARG A 28 -14.47 -12.20 -14.21
C ARG A 28 -14.34 -10.72 -13.83
N ALA A 29 -14.18 -10.44 -12.52
CA ALA A 29 -14.02 -9.07 -12.03
C ALA A 29 -12.70 -8.45 -12.48
N VAL A 30 -11.60 -9.22 -12.54
CA VAL A 30 -10.30 -8.79 -13.08
C VAL A 30 -10.42 -8.52 -14.60
N ASP A 31 -11.00 -9.43 -15.35
CA ASP A 31 -11.17 -9.28 -16.81
C ASP A 31 -12.00 -8.03 -17.15
N ALA A 32 -13.01 -7.72 -16.35
CA ALA A 32 -13.82 -6.51 -16.53
C ALA A 32 -13.04 -5.19 -16.31
N LYS A 33 -11.84 -5.25 -15.69
CA LYS A 33 -10.93 -4.10 -15.51
C LYS A 33 -9.87 -4.00 -16.61
N ARG A 34 -9.76 -4.97 -17.50
CA ARG A 34 -8.77 -4.93 -18.59
C ARG A 34 -9.04 -3.79 -19.53
N CYS A 35 -8.00 -3.03 -19.86
CA CYS A 35 -8.06 -1.94 -20.80
C CYS A 35 -6.71 -1.77 -21.51
N GLU A 36 -6.74 -1.27 -22.75
CA GLU A 36 -5.53 -1.03 -23.54
C GLU A 36 -4.81 0.24 -23.12
N SER A 37 -5.55 1.27 -22.75
CA SER A 37 -5.03 2.59 -22.39
C SER A 37 -5.54 2.98 -21.00
N PRO A 38 -4.93 2.47 -19.92
CA PRO A 38 -5.33 2.80 -18.56
C PRO A 38 -5.00 4.24 -18.22
N GLU A 39 -5.90 4.90 -17.50
CA GLU A 39 -5.60 6.15 -16.83
C GLU A 39 -4.92 5.91 -15.48
N VAL A 40 -5.30 4.81 -14.82
CA VAL A 40 -4.84 4.41 -13.49
C VAL A 40 -4.16 3.06 -13.55
N SER A 41 -2.98 2.96 -12.94
CA SER A 41 -2.30 1.68 -12.70
C SER A 41 -2.28 1.38 -11.20
N VAL A 42 -2.90 0.27 -10.81
CA VAL A 42 -2.85 -0.29 -9.47
C VAL A 42 -1.74 -1.34 -9.43
N VAL A 43 -0.63 -1.00 -8.79
CA VAL A 43 0.59 -1.80 -8.74
C VAL A 43 0.70 -2.49 -7.38
N VAL A 44 0.50 -3.80 -7.37
CA VAL A 44 0.62 -4.64 -6.18
C VAL A 44 2.04 -5.21 -6.13
N ILE A 45 2.77 -4.98 -5.05
CA ILE A 45 4.05 -5.67 -4.82
C ILE A 45 3.82 -6.89 -3.93
N ALA A 46 4.44 -8.00 -4.28
CA ALA A 46 4.28 -9.27 -3.58
C ALA A 46 5.61 -9.99 -3.38
N HIS A 47 5.85 -10.53 -2.20
CA HIS A 47 6.93 -11.47 -1.90
C HIS A 47 6.44 -12.50 -0.91
N ASN A 48 6.28 -13.75 -1.37
CA ASN A 48 5.76 -14.87 -0.59
C ASN A 48 4.35 -14.58 0.00
N GLU A 49 3.41 -14.29 -0.92
CA GLU A 49 2.03 -13.92 -0.62
C GLU A 49 1.00 -14.88 -1.23
N ALA A 50 1.37 -16.10 -1.62
CA ALA A 50 0.50 -17.05 -2.33
C ALA A 50 -0.85 -17.26 -1.63
N ARG A 51 -0.88 -17.25 -0.28
CA ARG A 51 -2.10 -17.48 0.52
C ARG A 51 -2.91 -16.21 0.77
N ARG A 52 -2.42 -15.02 0.40
CA ARG A 52 -3.05 -13.73 0.71
C ARG A 52 -3.42 -12.92 -0.53
N ILE A 53 -2.62 -13.04 -1.58
CA ILE A 53 -2.73 -12.20 -2.77
C ILE A 53 -4.09 -12.34 -3.49
N ALA A 54 -4.70 -13.53 -3.49
CA ALA A 54 -6.01 -13.73 -4.10
C ALA A 54 -7.11 -12.88 -3.44
N ALA A 55 -7.08 -12.74 -2.13
CA ALA A 55 -8.01 -11.90 -1.37
C ALA A 55 -7.80 -10.40 -1.65
N CYS A 56 -6.54 -9.96 -1.72
CA CYS A 56 -6.18 -8.60 -2.13
C CYS A 56 -6.72 -8.28 -3.54
N LEU A 57 -6.40 -9.13 -4.52
CA LEU A 57 -6.81 -8.96 -5.92
C LEU A 57 -8.35 -8.97 -6.07
N TRP A 58 -9.05 -9.79 -5.30
CA TRP A 58 -10.52 -9.77 -5.26
C TRP A 58 -11.05 -8.41 -4.82
N SER A 59 -10.48 -7.85 -3.74
CA SER A 59 -10.90 -6.54 -3.24
C SER A 59 -10.63 -5.41 -4.24
N LEU A 60 -9.51 -5.48 -4.99
CA LEU A 60 -9.18 -4.52 -6.04
C LEU A 60 -10.09 -4.65 -7.27
N ALA A 61 -10.41 -5.88 -7.67
CA ALA A 61 -11.30 -6.15 -8.80
C ALA A 61 -12.75 -5.72 -8.53
N ASP A 62 -13.20 -5.78 -7.28
CA ASP A 62 -14.54 -5.32 -6.85
C ASP A 62 -14.69 -3.78 -6.75
N MET A 63 -13.64 -3.00 -7.02
CA MET A 63 -13.70 -1.54 -6.92
C MET A 63 -14.66 -0.90 -7.93
N HIS A 64 -15.35 0.14 -7.49
CA HIS A 64 -16.18 0.99 -8.33
C HIS A 64 -15.33 2.12 -8.90
N VAL A 65 -15.11 2.09 -10.21
CA VAL A 65 -14.33 3.12 -10.92
C VAL A 65 -14.97 3.44 -12.27
N ASP A 66 -14.98 4.73 -12.60
CA ASP A 66 -15.58 5.26 -13.85
C ASP A 66 -14.50 5.60 -14.90
N TYR A 67 -13.28 5.08 -14.71
CA TYR A 67 -12.13 5.34 -15.60
C TYR A 67 -11.37 4.05 -15.87
N ALA A 68 -10.59 4.06 -16.95
CA ALA A 68 -9.78 2.93 -17.36
C ALA A 68 -8.70 2.63 -16.29
N MET A 69 -8.74 1.44 -15.73
CA MET A 69 -7.85 1.01 -14.65
C MET A 69 -7.25 -0.36 -14.96
N GLU A 70 -5.94 -0.46 -14.86
CA GLU A 70 -5.25 -1.75 -14.87
C GLU A 70 -4.85 -2.16 -13.45
N ILE A 71 -4.84 -3.48 -13.21
CA ILE A 71 -4.27 -4.09 -12.01
C ILE A 71 -3.08 -4.93 -12.48
N MET A 72 -1.91 -4.72 -11.88
CA MET A 72 -0.72 -5.51 -12.12
C MET A 72 -0.05 -5.88 -10.82
N VAL A 73 0.66 -7.02 -10.83
CA VAL A 73 1.44 -7.51 -9.70
C VAL A 73 2.91 -7.53 -10.08
N VAL A 74 3.76 -7.08 -9.18
CA VAL A 74 5.20 -7.31 -9.25
C VAL A 74 5.56 -8.39 -8.24
N ASP A 75 5.88 -9.56 -8.74
CA ASP A 75 6.41 -10.65 -7.94
C ASP A 75 7.90 -10.41 -7.65
N ASN A 76 8.23 -10.15 -6.39
CA ASN A 76 9.59 -9.85 -5.96
C ASN A 76 10.34 -11.11 -5.53
N SER A 77 10.59 -12.03 -6.48
CA SER A 77 11.31 -13.29 -6.26
C SER A 77 10.67 -14.16 -5.17
N SER A 78 9.37 -14.44 -5.30
CA SER A 78 8.67 -15.39 -4.44
C SER A 78 9.07 -16.83 -4.79
N ASP A 79 9.06 -17.70 -3.78
CA ASP A 79 9.32 -19.13 -3.88
C ASP A 79 8.15 -20.02 -3.39
N ASP A 80 7.01 -19.38 -3.02
CA ASP A 80 5.82 -20.03 -2.47
C ASP A 80 4.70 -20.27 -3.50
N GLY A 81 4.90 -19.94 -4.78
CA GLY A 81 3.87 -20.03 -5.81
C GLY A 81 3.02 -18.75 -5.98
N THR A 82 3.40 -17.62 -5.38
CA THR A 82 2.68 -16.34 -5.51
C THR A 82 2.41 -15.99 -6.98
N ALA A 83 3.42 -16.05 -7.86
CA ALA A 83 3.27 -15.72 -9.27
C ALA A 83 2.29 -16.64 -10.00
N ASP A 84 2.19 -17.92 -9.61
CA ASP A 84 1.26 -18.87 -10.22
C ASP A 84 -0.19 -18.54 -9.84
N VAL A 85 -0.44 -18.15 -8.59
CA VAL A 85 -1.75 -17.66 -8.15
C VAL A 85 -2.17 -16.43 -8.95
N VAL A 86 -1.27 -15.47 -9.14
CA VAL A 86 -1.54 -14.24 -9.91
C VAL A 86 -1.91 -14.57 -11.36
N ARG A 87 -1.13 -15.44 -12.02
CA ARG A 87 -1.39 -15.89 -13.40
C ARG A 87 -2.72 -16.66 -13.50
N ALA A 88 -3.00 -17.54 -12.52
CA ALA A 88 -4.25 -18.28 -12.47
C ALA A 88 -5.48 -17.37 -12.34
N LEU A 89 -5.35 -16.20 -11.72
CA LEU A 89 -6.40 -15.18 -11.63
C LEU A 89 -6.46 -14.26 -12.86
N GLY A 90 -5.56 -14.43 -13.83
CA GLY A 90 -5.55 -13.66 -15.07
C GLY A 90 -4.99 -12.23 -14.93
N VAL A 91 -4.29 -11.93 -13.83
CA VAL A 91 -3.68 -10.61 -13.59
C VAL A 91 -2.29 -10.56 -14.23
N THR A 92 -1.92 -9.40 -14.79
CA THR A 92 -0.57 -9.16 -15.30
C THR A 92 0.45 -9.29 -14.17
N CYS A 93 1.47 -10.13 -14.39
CA CYS A 93 2.51 -10.39 -13.40
C CYS A 93 3.90 -10.07 -13.99
N CYS A 94 4.58 -9.10 -13.41
CA CYS A 94 5.98 -8.79 -13.69
C CYS A 94 6.87 -9.46 -12.64
N HIS A 95 8.08 -9.87 -13.02
CA HIS A 95 9.05 -10.46 -12.10
C HIS A 95 10.20 -9.49 -11.83
N GLU A 96 10.54 -9.26 -10.56
CA GLU A 96 11.71 -8.51 -10.12
C GLU A 96 12.63 -9.44 -9.29
N SER A 97 13.83 -9.69 -9.81
CA SER A 97 14.78 -10.64 -9.21
C SER A 97 15.51 -10.10 -7.98
N ARG A 98 15.64 -8.78 -7.86
CA ARG A 98 16.33 -8.14 -6.75
C ARG A 98 15.38 -7.96 -5.56
N LYS A 99 15.63 -8.69 -4.48
CA LYS A 99 14.75 -8.72 -3.29
C LYS A 99 14.82 -7.40 -2.50
N SER A 100 13.88 -6.50 -2.73
CA SER A 100 13.52 -5.40 -1.82
C SER A 100 12.23 -4.73 -2.28
N PRO A 101 11.45 -4.10 -1.37
CA PRO A 101 10.27 -3.31 -1.74
C PRO A 101 10.60 -2.18 -2.73
N GLY A 102 11.77 -1.55 -2.59
CA GLY A 102 12.20 -0.48 -3.49
C GLY A 102 12.38 -0.96 -4.94
N PHE A 103 13.00 -2.13 -5.16
CA PHE A 103 13.13 -2.69 -6.50
C PHE A 103 11.78 -3.10 -7.07
N ALA A 104 10.91 -3.73 -6.26
CA ALA A 104 9.57 -4.12 -6.69
C ALA A 104 8.72 -2.91 -7.09
N ARG A 105 8.75 -1.80 -6.32
CA ARG A 105 8.04 -0.57 -6.65
C ARG A 105 8.60 0.10 -7.89
N GLN A 106 9.94 0.12 -8.06
CA GLN A 106 10.56 0.67 -9.26
C GLN A 106 10.17 -0.16 -10.50
N CYS A 107 10.22 -1.50 -10.40
CA CYS A 107 9.75 -2.39 -11.48
C CYS A 107 8.28 -2.11 -11.84
N GLY A 108 7.43 -1.86 -10.82
CA GLY A 108 6.05 -1.46 -11.04
C GLY A 108 5.91 -0.14 -11.79
N ILE A 109 6.70 0.88 -11.43
CA ILE A 109 6.72 2.18 -12.16
C ILE A 109 7.13 1.99 -13.61
N ASP A 110 8.16 1.17 -13.85
CA ASP A 110 8.74 0.99 -15.18
C ASP A 110 7.82 0.20 -16.14
N ASN A 111 6.87 -0.58 -15.61
CA ASN A 111 5.97 -1.43 -16.39
C ASN A 111 4.51 -0.97 -16.41
N ALA A 112 4.10 -0.11 -15.47
CA ALA A 112 2.74 0.43 -15.43
C ALA A 112 2.53 1.50 -16.49
N ARG A 113 1.32 1.55 -17.08
CA ARG A 113 1.01 2.37 -18.26
C ARG A 113 0.14 3.58 -17.95
N GLY A 114 -0.52 3.59 -16.79
CA GLY A 114 -1.41 4.66 -16.39
C GLY A 114 -0.67 5.93 -15.98
N ARG A 115 -1.33 7.07 -16.11
CA ARG A 115 -0.81 8.33 -15.59
C ARG A 115 -0.77 8.38 -14.07
N TYR A 116 -1.77 7.77 -13.40
CA TYR A 116 -1.88 7.77 -11.96
C TYR A 116 -1.52 6.40 -11.41
N HIS A 117 -0.47 6.35 -10.61
CA HIS A 117 0.00 5.10 -10.02
C HIS A 117 -0.46 4.97 -8.57
N PHE A 118 -0.90 3.77 -8.22
CA PHE A 118 -1.27 3.37 -6.88
C PHE A 118 -0.36 2.24 -6.42
N PHE A 119 0.40 2.47 -5.36
CA PHE A 119 1.13 1.40 -4.71
C PHE A 119 0.24 0.66 -3.73
N ILE A 120 0.30 -0.65 -3.77
CA ILE A 120 -0.55 -1.58 -3.05
C ILE A 120 0.32 -2.67 -2.45
N ASP A 121 0.02 -3.10 -1.22
CA ASP A 121 0.64 -4.27 -0.60
C ASP A 121 -0.29 -5.49 -0.73
N ALA A 122 0.26 -6.67 -1.03
CA ALA A 122 -0.48 -7.88 -1.38
C ALA A 122 -1.27 -8.51 -0.22
N ASP A 123 -1.04 -8.08 1.02
CA ASP A 123 -1.69 -8.57 2.25
C ASP A 123 -2.83 -7.66 2.74
N THR A 124 -3.30 -6.75 1.91
CA THR A 124 -4.23 -5.67 2.28
C THR A 124 -5.52 -5.74 1.48
N PHE A 125 -6.66 -5.45 2.12
CA PHE A 125 -7.98 -5.33 1.49
C PHE A 125 -8.32 -3.87 1.25
N TYR A 126 -8.91 -3.57 0.10
CA TYR A 126 -9.23 -2.21 -0.32
C TYR A 126 -10.74 -2.00 -0.45
N PRO A 127 -11.29 -0.91 0.15
CA PRO A 127 -12.72 -0.59 -0.01
C PRO A 127 -13.07 -0.28 -1.46
N LYS A 128 -14.31 -0.52 -1.84
CA LYS A 128 -14.79 -0.32 -3.22
C LYS A 128 -14.57 1.09 -3.76
N ASP A 129 -14.64 2.12 -2.89
CA ASP A 129 -14.47 3.52 -3.27
C ASP A 129 -13.01 4.02 -3.12
N TYR A 130 -12.06 3.16 -2.74
CA TYR A 130 -10.69 3.56 -2.40
C TYR A 130 -10.03 4.37 -3.52
N VAL A 131 -9.91 3.78 -4.71
CA VAL A 131 -9.25 4.44 -5.86
C VAL A 131 -10.03 5.69 -6.28
N HIS A 132 -11.36 5.64 -6.31
CA HIS A 132 -12.20 6.79 -6.65
C HIS A 132 -11.95 7.99 -5.71
N LEU A 133 -11.93 7.76 -4.41
CA LEU A 133 -11.71 8.83 -3.41
C LEU A 133 -10.29 9.40 -3.46
N MET A 134 -9.29 8.55 -3.67
CA MET A 134 -7.90 8.96 -3.86
C MET A 134 -7.74 9.81 -5.13
N MET A 135 -8.33 9.37 -6.25
CA MET A 135 -8.29 10.08 -7.54
C MET A 135 -8.95 11.46 -7.46
N ARG A 136 -10.08 11.59 -6.75
CA ARG A 136 -10.73 12.90 -6.51
C ARG A 136 -9.79 13.93 -5.89
N LYS A 137 -8.82 13.48 -5.08
CA LYS A 137 -7.81 14.36 -4.49
C LYS A 137 -6.61 14.53 -5.39
N LEU A 138 -6.16 13.45 -6.03
CA LEU A 138 -4.98 13.48 -6.87
C LEU A 138 -5.15 14.34 -8.13
N ARG A 139 -6.37 14.40 -8.67
CA ARG A 139 -6.71 15.27 -9.81
C ARG A 139 -6.85 16.75 -9.46
N GLN A 140 -6.78 17.14 -8.19
CA GLN A 140 -6.85 18.54 -7.80
C GLN A 140 -5.60 19.30 -8.26
N PRO A 141 -5.72 20.56 -8.69
CA PRO A 141 -4.58 21.35 -9.13
C PRO A 141 -3.48 21.43 -8.07
N GLY A 142 -2.24 21.20 -8.50
CA GLY A 142 -1.06 21.29 -7.65
C GLY A 142 -0.85 20.12 -6.69
N VAL A 143 -1.67 19.07 -6.72
CA VAL A 143 -1.43 17.84 -5.95
C VAL A 143 -0.47 16.93 -6.70
N SER A 144 0.59 16.47 -6.04
CA SER A 144 1.56 15.51 -6.58
C SER A 144 1.31 14.08 -6.14
N CYS A 145 0.90 13.90 -4.89
CA CYS A 145 0.58 12.58 -4.37
C CYS A 145 -0.45 12.64 -3.22
N VAL A 146 -1.04 11.48 -2.96
CA VAL A 146 -2.08 11.28 -1.96
C VAL A 146 -1.75 10.03 -1.14
N GLY A 147 -1.93 10.11 0.17
CA GLY A 147 -1.94 8.97 1.07
C GLY A 147 -3.25 8.88 1.82
N ALA A 148 -3.49 7.76 2.50
CA ALA A 148 -4.68 7.56 3.31
C ALA A 148 -4.37 6.89 4.64
N LEU A 149 -5.29 7.01 5.60
CA LEU A 149 -5.29 6.19 6.81
C LEU A 149 -5.60 4.73 6.45
N TRP A 150 -5.18 3.81 7.30
CA TRP A 150 -5.45 2.38 7.19
C TRP A 150 -5.93 1.81 8.52
N SER A 151 -6.49 0.61 8.50
CA SER A 151 -6.93 -0.13 9.67
C SER A 151 -6.36 -1.54 9.68
N PHE A 152 -6.50 -2.21 10.82
CA PHE A 152 -6.15 -3.61 10.97
C PHE A 152 -7.42 -4.46 11.15
N TYR A 153 -7.43 -5.69 10.62
CA TYR A 153 -8.46 -6.64 11.02
C TYR A 153 -8.08 -7.30 12.36
N PRO A 154 -9.07 -7.60 13.23
CA PRO A 154 -8.81 -8.29 14.50
C PRO A 154 -8.44 -9.76 14.26
N ASP A 155 -7.55 -10.28 15.09
CA ASP A 155 -7.14 -11.67 15.14
C ASP A 155 -7.24 -12.23 16.59
N SER A 156 -6.70 -13.42 16.83
CA SER A 156 -6.70 -14.05 18.15
C SER A 156 -5.89 -13.28 19.20
N GLU A 157 -4.88 -12.53 18.78
CA GLU A 157 -4.00 -11.74 19.68
C GLU A 157 -4.46 -10.30 19.85
N HIS A 158 -5.25 -9.77 18.88
CA HIS A 158 -5.61 -8.38 18.80
C HIS A 158 -7.11 -8.19 18.71
N SER A 159 -7.73 -7.83 19.84
CA SER A 159 -9.16 -7.57 19.89
C SER A 159 -9.54 -6.31 19.09
N GLN A 160 -10.79 -6.28 18.59
CA GLN A 160 -11.32 -5.12 17.85
C GLN A 160 -11.20 -3.82 18.66
N TRP A 161 -11.41 -3.87 19.98
CA TRP A 161 -11.36 -2.70 20.82
C TRP A 161 -9.92 -2.17 20.99
N SER A 162 -8.95 -3.05 21.22
CA SER A 162 -7.55 -2.68 21.35
C SER A 162 -7.00 -2.06 20.05
N LEU A 163 -7.41 -2.59 18.89
CA LEU A 163 -7.07 -2.03 17.59
C LEU A 163 -7.71 -0.66 17.39
N TRP A 164 -8.97 -0.48 17.78
CA TRP A 164 -9.65 0.80 17.68
C TRP A 164 -8.93 1.90 18.49
N VAL A 165 -8.54 1.61 19.74
CA VAL A 165 -7.77 2.55 20.58
C VAL A 165 -6.42 2.87 19.94
N TYR A 166 -5.70 1.85 19.48
CA TYR A 166 -4.42 2.04 18.79
C TYR A 166 -4.57 2.94 17.55
N GLU A 167 -5.55 2.64 16.71
CA GLU A 167 -5.82 3.40 15.49
C GLU A 167 -6.19 4.85 15.81
N ALA A 168 -7.02 5.10 16.82
CA ALA A 168 -7.42 6.44 17.21
C ALA A 168 -6.21 7.29 17.62
N VAL A 169 -5.32 6.76 18.46
CA VAL A 169 -4.09 7.46 18.87
C VAL A 169 -3.16 7.72 17.67
N ARG A 170 -2.96 6.71 16.83
CA ARG A 170 -2.14 6.82 15.61
C ARG A 170 -2.71 7.86 14.64
N ASP A 171 -4.03 7.84 14.43
CA ASP A 171 -4.69 8.73 13.48
C ASP A 171 -4.58 10.21 13.92
N VAL A 172 -4.73 10.49 15.21
CA VAL A 172 -4.48 11.82 15.76
C VAL A 172 -3.04 12.25 15.53
N PHE A 173 -2.08 11.36 15.79
CA PHE A 173 -0.67 11.65 15.53
C PHE A 173 -0.38 11.93 14.06
N LEU A 174 -0.87 11.10 13.14
CA LEU A 174 -0.69 11.29 11.70
C LEU A 174 -1.38 12.57 11.21
N PHE A 175 -2.55 12.91 11.77
CA PHE A 175 -3.24 14.14 11.47
C PHE A 175 -2.39 15.37 11.82
N VAL A 176 -1.80 15.40 13.02
CA VAL A 176 -0.90 16.50 13.43
C VAL A 176 0.38 16.51 12.59
N GLN A 177 0.98 15.35 12.35
CA GLN A 177 2.21 15.22 11.54
C GLN A 177 2.01 15.71 10.11
N HIS A 178 0.84 15.44 9.52
CA HIS A 178 0.53 15.82 8.14
C HIS A 178 0.70 17.33 7.87
N PHE A 179 0.39 18.20 8.83
CA PHE A 179 0.53 19.65 8.63
C PHE A 179 1.98 20.10 8.46
N LYS A 180 2.96 19.40 9.06
CA LYS A 180 4.38 19.79 9.02
C LYS A 180 5.21 18.88 8.12
N ARG A 181 4.97 17.58 8.19
CA ARG A 181 5.75 16.54 7.51
C ARG A 181 4.82 15.52 6.82
N PRO A 182 4.01 15.93 5.81
CA PRO A 182 3.05 15.04 5.16
C PRO A 182 3.71 13.84 4.49
N GLU A 183 4.97 13.95 4.03
CA GLU A 183 5.75 12.86 3.45
C GLU A 183 5.95 11.69 4.42
N LEU A 184 6.02 11.96 5.72
CA LEU A 184 6.16 10.93 6.75
C LEU A 184 4.85 10.20 7.07
N CYS A 185 3.72 10.69 6.55
CA CYS A 185 2.42 10.03 6.69
C CYS A 185 2.16 9.01 5.56
N ILE A 186 2.93 9.07 4.48
CA ILE A 186 2.77 8.17 3.34
C ILE A 186 3.24 6.76 3.70
N ARG A 187 2.48 5.77 3.25
CA ARG A 187 2.78 4.34 3.38
C ARG A 187 2.53 3.67 2.05
N GLY A 188 3.37 2.73 1.68
CA GLY A 188 3.31 2.04 0.40
C GLY A 188 1.95 1.45 0.07
N MET A 189 1.25 0.89 1.06
CA MET A 189 -0.10 0.36 0.86
C MET A 189 -1.18 1.43 0.61
N THR A 190 -0.90 2.71 0.82
CA THR A 190 -1.88 3.80 0.68
C THR A 190 -1.32 4.97 -0.11
N PHE A 191 -0.45 4.72 -1.06
CA PHE A 191 0.26 5.74 -1.80
C PHE A 191 -0.20 5.82 -3.26
N ALA A 192 -0.69 7.00 -3.66
CA ALA A 192 -1.02 7.29 -5.05
C ALA A 192 -0.34 8.59 -5.51
N PHE A 193 0.12 8.65 -6.77
CA PHE A 193 0.82 9.80 -7.31
C PHE A 193 0.60 9.98 -8.81
N ASP A 194 0.82 11.21 -9.29
CA ASP A 194 0.75 11.58 -10.72
C ASP A 194 2.13 11.39 -11.37
N MET A 195 2.24 10.50 -12.35
CA MET A 195 3.49 10.24 -13.09
C MET A 195 4.03 11.46 -13.81
N ASN A 196 3.18 12.40 -14.22
CA ASN A 196 3.64 13.67 -14.78
C ASN A 196 4.43 14.49 -13.73
N LYS A 197 4.14 14.30 -12.45
CA LYS A 197 4.91 14.89 -11.34
C LYS A 197 6.08 14.01 -10.90
N ALA A 198 6.01 12.71 -11.12
CA ALA A 198 7.05 11.75 -10.76
C ALA A 198 8.10 11.56 -11.87
N ASN A 199 7.92 12.17 -13.05
CA ASN A 199 8.84 11.97 -14.17
C ASN A 199 10.31 12.23 -13.79
N GLY A 200 11.17 11.23 -14.07
CA GLY A 200 12.59 11.22 -13.72
C GLY A 200 12.90 10.92 -12.25
N LEU A 201 11.90 10.76 -11.37
CA LEU A 201 12.11 10.27 -10.01
C LEU A 201 12.29 8.76 -10.02
N LYS A 202 13.08 8.26 -9.06
CA LYS A 202 13.29 6.84 -8.86
C LYS A 202 13.01 6.48 -7.41
N VAL A 203 12.45 5.29 -7.22
CA VAL A 203 12.30 4.72 -5.88
C VAL A 203 13.67 4.36 -5.33
N ARG A 204 13.94 4.67 -4.09
CA ARG A 204 15.17 4.25 -3.42
C ARG A 204 15.21 2.73 -3.27
N THR A 205 16.27 2.12 -3.79
CA THR A 205 16.48 0.67 -3.77
C THR A 205 17.59 0.26 -2.80
N ASP A 206 18.26 1.22 -2.20
CA ASP A 206 19.38 1.07 -1.28
C ASP A 206 18.96 1.02 0.19
N ILE A 207 17.67 1.15 0.47
CA ILE A 207 17.11 1.12 1.83
C ILE A 207 16.15 -0.04 2.03
N ILE A 208 16.04 -0.52 3.27
CA ILE A 208 15.16 -1.64 3.64
C ILE A 208 13.71 -1.18 3.80
N ARG A 209 13.50 0.05 4.33
CA ARG A 209 12.19 0.62 4.61
C ARG A 209 12.19 2.12 4.38
N GLY A 210 11.03 2.67 3.98
CA GLY A 210 10.81 4.10 3.82
C GLY A 210 11.05 4.61 2.41
N GLU A 211 11.13 3.72 1.43
CA GLU A 211 11.23 4.02 0.01
C GLU A 211 10.04 4.86 -0.48
N ASP A 212 8.85 4.60 0.07
CA ASP A 212 7.61 5.33 -0.17
C ASP A 212 7.66 6.77 0.37
N GLY A 213 8.11 6.94 1.62
CA GLY A 213 8.31 8.25 2.23
C GLY A 213 9.39 9.08 1.55
N SER A 214 10.45 8.43 1.06
CA SER A 214 11.51 9.09 0.28
C SER A 214 10.97 9.62 -1.05
N LEU A 215 10.23 8.80 -1.80
CA LEU A 215 9.58 9.22 -3.04
C LEU A 215 8.56 10.33 -2.79
N ALA A 216 7.79 10.24 -1.70
CA ALA A 216 6.84 11.28 -1.32
C ALA A 216 7.54 12.62 -0.99
N LEU A 217 8.72 12.58 -0.36
CA LEU A 217 9.51 13.78 -0.09
C LEU A 217 9.95 14.46 -1.39
N GLU A 218 10.40 13.69 -2.39
CA GLU A 218 10.76 14.25 -3.70
C GLU A 218 9.53 14.82 -4.42
N LEU A 219 8.39 14.13 -4.37
CA LEU A 219 7.12 14.60 -4.94
C LEU A 219 6.60 15.87 -4.26
N LYS A 220 6.93 16.09 -2.97
CA LYS A 220 6.59 17.31 -2.23
C LYS A 220 7.19 18.57 -2.86
N SER A 221 8.38 18.47 -3.47
CA SER A 221 8.99 19.59 -4.20
C SER A 221 8.26 19.94 -5.50
N ARG A 222 7.45 19.01 -6.01
CA ARG A 222 6.72 19.13 -7.29
C ARG A 222 5.22 19.36 -7.14
N GLY A 223 4.73 19.37 -5.90
CA GLY A 223 3.33 19.61 -5.61
C GLY A 223 2.95 19.30 -4.17
N ARG A 224 1.67 19.49 -3.84
CA ARG A 224 1.15 19.23 -2.50
C ARG A 224 0.95 17.75 -2.28
N ILE A 225 1.30 17.29 -1.08
CA ILE A 225 0.89 15.97 -0.56
C ILE A 225 -0.46 16.14 0.14
N VAL A 226 -1.44 15.33 -0.21
CA VAL A 226 -2.75 15.28 0.44
C VAL A 226 -2.87 13.99 1.22
N PHE A 227 -3.39 14.07 2.44
CA PHE A 227 -3.61 12.90 3.29
C PHE A 227 -5.10 12.72 3.57
N LEU A 228 -5.67 11.59 3.13
CA LEU A 228 -7.08 11.27 3.29
C LEU A 228 -7.36 10.64 4.66
N THR A 229 -8.36 11.18 5.35
CA THR A 229 -8.89 10.64 6.61
C THR A 229 -10.26 9.99 6.45
N ASP A 230 -10.85 10.02 5.24
CA ASP A 230 -12.17 9.44 4.96
C ASP A 230 -12.13 7.92 5.17
N ARG A 231 -13.05 7.42 6.02
CA ARG A 231 -13.14 5.99 6.35
C ARG A 231 -13.44 5.11 5.14
N ARG A 232 -14.09 5.64 4.11
CA ARG A 232 -14.40 4.92 2.87
C ARG A 232 -13.16 4.67 2.00
N ALA A 233 -12.08 5.43 2.23
CA ALA A 233 -10.79 5.22 1.58
C ALA A 233 -9.77 4.51 2.49
N ARG A 234 -10.22 3.88 3.57
CA ARG A 234 -9.34 3.25 4.57
C ARG A 234 -9.18 1.75 4.27
N PRO A 235 -8.06 1.29 3.70
CA PRO A 235 -7.79 -0.13 3.53
C PRO A 235 -7.58 -0.81 4.87
N VAL A 236 -7.72 -2.14 4.87
CA VAL A 236 -7.56 -2.99 6.05
C VAL A 236 -6.48 -4.02 5.78
N THR A 237 -5.46 -4.07 6.63
CA THR A 237 -4.31 -4.96 6.51
C THR A 237 -4.18 -5.90 7.71
N GLY A 238 -3.34 -6.91 7.56
CA GLY A 238 -2.96 -7.81 8.63
C GLY A 238 -1.86 -7.27 9.53
N HIS A 239 -1.46 -8.08 10.50
CA HIS A 239 -0.45 -7.72 11.48
C HIS A 239 0.98 -8.15 11.09
N GLY A 240 1.19 -8.69 9.87
CA GLY A 240 2.42 -9.36 9.44
C GLY A 240 3.71 -8.52 9.52
N THR A 241 3.61 -7.21 9.32
CA THR A 241 4.76 -6.28 9.47
C THR A 241 4.92 -5.74 10.89
N VAL A 242 3.95 -6.02 11.76
CA VAL A 242 3.94 -5.58 13.15
C VAL A 242 4.44 -6.76 13.99
N GLY A 243 5.76 -6.95 14.12
CA GLY A 243 6.38 -8.08 14.85
C GLY A 243 5.78 -8.38 16.23
N GLY A 244 5.88 -9.61 16.74
CA GLY A 244 5.26 -10.08 17.98
C GLY A 244 5.49 -9.18 19.21
N GLY A 245 4.48 -9.05 20.06
CA GLY A 245 4.49 -8.24 21.28
C GLY A 245 3.17 -7.50 21.52
N SER A 246 2.85 -7.20 22.79
CA SER A 246 1.62 -6.50 23.19
C SER A 246 1.46 -5.18 22.45
N LEU A 247 0.23 -4.87 21.98
CA LEU A 247 -0.12 -3.57 21.37
C LEU A 247 0.28 -2.39 22.27
N PHE A 248 0.19 -2.56 23.57
CA PHE A 248 0.58 -1.54 24.55
C PHE A 248 2.09 -1.28 24.54
N SER A 249 2.92 -2.33 24.47
CA SER A 249 4.38 -2.17 24.37
C SER A 249 4.79 -1.52 23.03
N ARG A 250 4.01 -1.75 21.98
CA ARG A 250 4.19 -1.10 20.67
C ARG A 250 3.75 0.35 20.68
N LEU A 251 2.61 0.66 21.32
CA LEU A 251 2.18 2.05 21.57
C LEU A 251 3.25 2.81 22.33
N LEU A 252 3.81 2.23 23.41
CA LEU A 252 4.89 2.84 24.18
C LEU A 252 6.17 2.99 23.36
N ARG A 253 6.54 2.00 22.53
CA ARG A 253 7.72 2.08 21.67
C ARG A 253 7.51 3.10 20.55
N SER A 254 6.35 3.08 19.91
CA SER A 254 5.96 4.10 18.91
C SER A 254 5.87 5.48 19.55
N ALA A 255 5.28 5.61 20.73
CA ALA A 255 5.23 6.86 21.48
C ALA A 255 6.64 7.35 21.88
N LYS A 256 7.55 6.46 22.33
CA LYS A 256 8.95 6.84 22.62
C LYS A 256 9.72 7.28 21.38
N VAL A 257 9.58 6.57 20.26
CA VAL A 257 10.17 6.95 18.96
C VAL A 257 9.56 8.25 18.46
N GLN A 258 8.26 8.42 18.66
CA GLN A 258 7.51 9.61 18.24
C GLN A 258 7.78 10.79 19.18
N LEU A 259 7.94 10.60 20.49
CA LEU A 259 8.37 11.65 21.42
C LEU A 259 9.79 12.13 21.11
N LYS A 260 10.72 11.23 20.74
CA LYS A 260 12.00 11.61 20.14
C LYS A 260 11.85 12.31 18.78
N GLY A 261 10.78 12.00 18.03
CA GLY A 261 10.44 12.64 16.77
C GLY A 261 9.68 13.97 16.92
N ILE A 262 9.04 14.23 18.07
CA ILE A 262 8.32 15.50 18.31
C ILE A 262 9.29 16.70 18.23
N THR A 263 10.50 16.58 18.76
CA THR A 263 11.54 17.59 18.57
C THR A 263 11.89 17.79 17.08
N ARG A 264 11.88 16.72 16.26
CA ARG A 264 12.09 16.77 14.81
C ARG A 264 10.89 17.32 14.04
N ILE A 265 9.66 17.25 14.58
CA ILE A 265 8.48 17.90 13.97
C ILE A 265 8.64 19.43 13.96
N PHE A 266 9.37 19.98 14.91
CA PHE A 266 9.60 21.44 15.02
C PHE A 266 10.77 21.94 14.20
N PHE A 267 11.68 21.07 13.74
CA PHE A 267 12.81 21.44 12.90
C PHE A 267 12.59 20.98 11.45
N LYS A 268 12.60 21.93 10.51
CA LYS A 268 12.64 21.61 9.08
C LYS A 268 13.92 20.83 8.77
N THR A 269 13.81 19.60 8.33
CA THR A 269 14.91 18.86 7.71
C THR A 269 14.51 18.58 6.27
N ASP A 270 15.27 19.12 5.33
CA ASP A 270 15.06 18.88 3.90
C ASP A 270 15.68 17.55 3.43
N LYS A 271 16.26 16.79 4.37
CA LYS A 271 16.85 15.47 4.11
C LYS A 271 16.03 14.37 4.77
N TYR A 272 15.83 13.29 4.02
CA TYR A 272 15.37 12.02 4.58
C TYR A 272 16.49 11.45 5.45
N ASP A 273 16.26 11.37 6.78
CA ASP A 273 17.24 10.92 7.75
C ASP A 273 17.38 9.39 7.67
N ASP A 274 18.40 8.92 6.99
CA ASP A 274 18.69 7.50 6.86
C ASP A 274 19.39 6.99 8.12
N ASN A 275 18.69 6.08 8.82
CA ASN A 275 19.35 5.28 9.84
C ASN A 275 20.37 4.34 9.14
N PRO A 276 21.65 4.26 9.56
CA PRO A 276 22.64 3.33 8.99
C PRO A 276 22.18 1.86 8.97
N ASP A 277 21.33 1.45 9.93
CA ASP A 277 20.74 0.11 9.98
C ASP A 277 19.68 -0.12 8.91
N ASN A 278 19.24 0.93 8.20
CA ASN A 278 18.25 0.86 7.12
C ASN A 278 18.88 0.77 5.73
N ILE A 279 20.19 0.91 5.61
CA ILE A 279 20.91 0.86 4.33
C ILE A 279 21.24 -0.58 4.00
N ILE A 280 20.88 -1.02 2.79
CA ILE A 280 21.24 -2.36 2.27
C ILE A 280 22.74 -2.36 2.00
N LYS A 281 23.50 -3.10 2.81
CA LYS A 281 24.93 -3.31 2.57
C LYS A 281 25.09 -4.12 1.30
N LYS A 282 25.69 -3.53 0.27
CA LYS A 282 26.10 -4.26 -0.93
C LYS A 282 27.11 -5.35 -0.48
N LYS A 283 26.75 -6.62 -0.71
CA LYS A 283 27.69 -7.73 -0.60
C LYS A 283 28.59 -7.75 -1.83
#